data_0df024129498623a372e3e066cf1ce1d
#
_entry.id   0df024129498623a372e3e066cf1ce1d
#
_cell.length_a   1.000
_cell.length_b   1.000
_cell.length_c   1.000
_cell.angle_alpha   90.00
_cell.angle_beta   90.00
_cell.angle_gamma   90.00
#
_symmetry.space_group_name_H-M   'P 1'
#
loop_
_entity.id
_entity.type
_entity.pdbx_description
1 polymer ?
#
loop_
_entity_poly.entity_id
_entity_poly.type
_entity_poly.pdbx_seq_one_letter_code
_entity_poly.pdbx_strand_id
1 'polypeptide(L)'
;SYELLEGNIAYIKIESFDEVTYGQFKEAMTNAKKDNCVGYIFDVRDNGGGLYDTVVDMLDDLLPKGKIVYTEDKYGHKETEFSDEDCIDKPIAVLTNGNSASASEIFAGAIQDYGTGKIIGTQTYGKGIVQSIIPLGDGTAVKLTVSSYFTPNGRNIHGEGITPDVVVELPQEEEAYDNGYIKREYDTQLEAAMKYILGQ
;
A
#
# COMPACT_ATOMS: atom_id res chain seq x y z
N SER A 1 0.64 3.78 -12.35
CA SER A 1 1.13 4.96 -13.11
C SER A 1 2.21 5.70 -12.32
N TYR A 2 3.07 6.49 -13.03
CA TYR A 2 4.14 7.31 -12.46
C TYR A 2 4.03 8.75 -12.95
N GLU A 3 4.26 9.72 -12.07
CA GLU A 3 4.32 11.15 -12.37
C GLU A 3 5.36 11.82 -11.45
N LEU A 4 6.14 12.77 -12.00
CA LEU A 4 7.00 13.62 -11.20
C LEU A 4 6.23 14.90 -10.86
N LEU A 5 5.96 15.11 -9.57
CA LEU A 5 5.27 16.28 -9.05
C LEU A 5 6.22 17.46 -8.83
N GLU A 6 5.64 18.63 -8.57
CA GLU A 6 6.36 19.82 -8.12
C GLU A 6 7.20 19.50 -6.87
N GLY A 7 8.40 20.06 -6.78
CA GLY A 7 9.36 19.73 -5.72
C GLY A 7 10.12 18.42 -5.95
N ASN A 8 10.10 17.87 -7.17
CA ASN A 8 10.74 16.60 -7.54
C ASN A 8 10.28 15.41 -6.68
N ILE A 9 8.99 15.30 -6.41
CA ILE A 9 8.38 14.20 -5.66
C ILE A 9 7.88 13.15 -6.66
N ALA A 10 8.29 11.90 -6.48
CA ALA A 10 7.79 10.77 -7.27
C ALA A 10 6.40 10.36 -6.76
N TYR A 11 5.36 10.54 -7.58
CA TYR A 11 4.02 10.04 -7.30
C TYR A 11 3.77 8.77 -8.11
N ILE A 12 3.43 7.70 -7.40
CA ILE A 12 3.18 6.36 -7.98
C ILE A 12 1.81 5.89 -7.50
N LYS A 13 0.83 5.88 -8.42
CA LYS A 13 -0.48 5.30 -8.14
C LYS A 13 -0.47 3.81 -8.45
N ILE A 14 -0.86 3.00 -7.46
CA ILE A 14 -0.99 1.55 -7.52
C ILE A 14 -2.49 1.23 -7.50
N GLU A 15 -3.04 0.87 -8.66
CA GLU A 15 -4.49 0.62 -8.79
C GLU A 15 -4.87 -0.79 -8.31
N SER A 16 -3.95 -1.76 -8.44
CA SER A 16 -4.15 -3.15 -8.08
C SER A 16 -2.79 -3.82 -7.91
N PHE A 17 -2.73 -4.93 -7.18
CA PHE A 17 -1.53 -5.78 -7.07
C PHE A 17 -1.69 -7.01 -7.97
N ASP A 18 -1.42 -6.85 -9.27
CA ASP A 18 -1.52 -7.90 -10.29
C ASP A 18 -0.13 -8.43 -10.67
N GLU A 19 -0.09 -9.48 -11.52
CA GLU A 19 1.15 -10.09 -12.02
C GLU A 19 2.08 -9.10 -12.72
N VAL A 20 1.53 -8.07 -13.37
CA VAL A 20 2.31 -7.05 -14.09
C VAL A 20 2.76 -5.89 -13.19
N THR A 21 2.15 -5.74 -12.02
CA THR A 21 2.32 -4.54 -11.17
C THR A 21 3.75 -4.39 -10.66
N TYR A 22 4.41 -5.49 -10.26
CA TYR A 22 5.79 -5.42 -9.80
C TYR A 22 6.74 -4.93 -10.89
N GLY A 23 6.59 -5.41 -12.14
CA GLY A 23 7.38 -4.92 -13.27
C GLY A 23 7.17 -3.42 -13.54
N GLN A 24 5.93 -2.97 -13.51
CA GLN A 24 5.58 -1.55 -13.67
C GLN A 24 6.11 -0.68 -12.50
N PHE A 25 6.08 -1.22 -11.29
CA PHE A 25 6.65 -0.57 -10.11
C PHE A 25 8.17 -0.38 -10.25
N LYS A 26 8.92 -1.41 -10.67
CA LYS A 26 10.38 -1.32 -10.93
C LYS A 26 10.70 -0.27 -12.00
N GLU A 27 9.88 -0.16 -13.03
CA GLU A 27 10.03 0.88 -14.06
C GLU A 27 9.78 2.28 -13.48
N ALA A 28 8.71 2.46 -12.68
CA ALA A 28 8.41 3.71 -12.00
C ALA A 28 9.55 4.13 -11.05
N MET A 29 10.06 3.20 -10.23
CA MET A 29 11.20 3.44 -9.34
C MET A 29 12.48 3.82 -10.11
N THR A 30 12.71 3.20 -11.27
CA THR A 30 13.83 3.53 -12.15
C THR A 30 13.71 4.94 -12.71
N ASN A 31 12.50 5.34 -13.13
CA ASN A 31 12.22 6.69 -13.63
C ASN A 31 12.39 7.73 -12.50
N ALA A 32 11.85 7.46 -11.32
CA ALA A 32 12.01 8.32 -10.14
C ALA A 32 13.49 8.55 -9.77
N LYS A 33 14.33 7.50 -9.87
CA LYS A 33 15.79 7.62 -9.66
C LYS A 33 16.44 8.52 -10.73
N LYS A 34 16.07 8.37 -12.01
CA LYS A 34 16.58 9.23 -13.12
C LYS A 34 16.18 10.69 -12.94
N ASP A 35 14.97 10.93 -12.47
CA ASP A 35 14.43 12.26 -12.24
C ASP A 35 14.96 12.89 -10.93
N ASN A 36 15.84 12.17 -10.20
CA ASN A 36 16.42 12.60 -8.92
C ASN A 36 15.36 13.03 -7.91
N CYS A 37 14.26 12.24 -7.79
CA CYS A 37 13.20 12.56 -6.84
C CYS A 37 13.74 12.71 -5.41
N VAL A 38 13.09 13.56 -4.60
CA VAL A 38 13.48 13.80 -3.20
C VAL A 38 12.74 12.87 -2.22
N GLY A 39 11.65 12.25 -2.66
CA GLY A 39 10.84 11.32 -1.89
C GLY A 39 9.75 10.69 -2.75
N TYR A 40 8.98 9.79 -2.15
CA TYR A 40 7.97 9.00 -2.83
C TYR A 40 6.59 9.16 -2.19
N ILE A 41 5.57 9.29 -3.02
CA ILE A 41 4.16 9.19 -2.63
C ILE A 41 3.58 7.96 -3.34
N PHE A 42 3.22 6.93 -2.59
CA PHE A 42 2.49 5.78 -3.10
C PHE A 42 1.00 5.96 -2.83
N ASP A 43 0.18 5.97 -3.87
CA ASP A 43 -1.26 6.12 -3.73
C ASP A 43 -1.95 4.76 -3.91
N VAL A 44 -2.48 4.22 -2.82
CA VAL A 44 -3.28 2.99 -2.78
C VAL A 44 -4.74 3.27 -2.43
N ARG A 45 -5.19 4.52 -2.59
CA ARG A 45 -6.61 4.86 -2.47
C ARG A 45 -7.41 4.13 -3.55
N ASP A 46 -8.57 3.61 -3.14
CA ASP A 46 -9.48 2.81 -3.98
C ASP A 46 -8.88 1.50 -4.52
N ASN A 47 -7.75 1.06 -3.97
CA ASN A 47 -7.10 -0.20 -4.30
C ASN A 47 -7.57 -1.31 -3.34
N GLY A 48 -8.42 -2.21 -3.82
CA GLY A 48 -8.95 -3.35 -3.05
C GLY A 48 -7.95 -4.47 -2.75
N GLY A 49 -6.67 -4.32 -3.14
CA GLY A 49 -5.61 -5.31 -2.94
C GLY A 49 -5.22 -6.05 -4.21
N GLY A 50 -4.95 -7.33 -4.09
CA GLY A 50 -4.53 -8.21 -5.19
C GLY A 50 -3.63 -9.34 -4.70
N LEU A 51 -2.59 -9.65 -5.47
CA LEU A 51 -1.69 -10.77 -5.23
C LEU A 51 -0.76 -10.49 -4.05
N TYR A 52 -0.66 -11.49 -3.17
CA TYR A 52 0.20 -11.44 -1.99
C TYR A 52 1.68 -11.34 -2.36
N ASP A 53 2.14 -12.18 -3.29
CA ASP A 53 3.55 -12.21 -3.70
C ASP A 53 3.97 -10.85 -4.31
N THR A 54 3.09 -10.23 -5.11
CA THR A 54 3.36 -8.92 -5.71
C THR A 54 3.60 -7.82 -4.67
N VAL A 55 2.80 -7.76 -3.61
CA VAL A 55 3.02 -6.75 -2.55
C VAL A 55 4.26 -7.05 -1.72
N VAL A 56 4.59 -8.33 -1.50
CA VAL A 56 5.82 -8.75 -0.81
C VAL A 56 7.04 -8.31 -1.60
N ASP A 57 7.10 -8.61 -2.90
CA ASP A 57 8.22 -8.22 -3.79
C ASP A 57 8.41 -6.69 -3.82
N MET A 58 7.31 -5.91 -3.84
CA MET A 58 7.40 -4.45 -3.81
C MET A 58 7.89 -3.93 -2.47
N LEU A 59 7.51 -4.55 -1.36
CA LEU A 59 7.95 -4.16 -0.02
C LEU A 59 9.41 -4.56 0.25
N ASP A 60 9.90 -5.64 -0.35
CA ASP A 60 11.30 -6.03 -0.29
C ASP A 60 12.21 -4.93 -0.85
N ASP A 61 11.84 -4.32 -1.98
CA ASP A 61 12.57 -3.18 -2.57
C ASP A 61 12.50 -1.88 -1.73
N LEU A 62 11.58 -1.76 -0.78
CA LEU A 62 11.33 -0.52 -0.03
C LEU A 62 11.80 -0.54 1.41
N LEU A 63 11.73 -1.70 2.06
CA LEU A 63 11.94 -1.83 3.51
C LEU A 63 13.38 -2.25 3.84
N PRO A 64 13.92 -1.84 4.97
CA PRO A 64 15.17 -2.39 5.46
C PRO A 64 14.98 -3.87 5.81
N LYS A 65 16.10 -4.61 5.88
CA LYS A 65 16.09 -6.04 6.22
C LYS A 65 15.27 -6.36 7.45
N GLY A 66 14.31 -7.24 7.27
CA GLY A 66 13.44 -7.69 8.36
C GLY A 66 12.17 -8.35 7.87
N LYS A 67 11.20 -8.51 8.75
CA LYS A 67 9.93 -9.14 8.46
C LYS A 67 9.00 -8.17 7.71
N ILE A 68 8.48 -8.58 6.55
CA ILE A 68 7.49 -7.81 5.79
C ILE A 68 6.08 -8.05 6.32
N VAL A 69 5.71 -9.30 6.44
CA VAL A 69 4.36 -9.76 6.82
C VAL A 69 4.46 -11.21 7.29
N TYR A 70 3.56 -11.66 8.14
CA TYR A 70 3.40 -13.09 8.35
C TYR A 70 1.93 -13.50 8.33
N THR A 71 1.69 -14.75 7.95
CA THR A 71 0.37 -15.37 8.01
C THR A 71 0.32 -16.38 9.16
N GLU A 72 -0.88 -16.60 9.71
CA GLU A 72 -1.14 -17.61 10.72
C GLU A 72 -2.43 -18.33 10.38
N ASP A 73 -2.36 -19.67 10.29
CA ASP A 73 -3.53 -20.51 10.07
C ASP A 73 -4.29 -20.82 11.38
N LYS A 74 -5.43 -21.47 11.27
CA LYS A 74 -6.27 -21.86 12.44
C LYS A 74 -5.60 -22.84 13.41
N TYR A 75 -4.46 -23.42 13.05
CA TYR A 75 -3.68 -24.34 13.88
C TYR A 75 -2.46 -23.67 14.52
N GLY A 76 -2.23 -22.38 14.21
CA GLY A 76 -1.10 -21.60 14.72
C GLY A 76 0.19 -21.78 13.90
N HIS A 77 0.13 -22.37 12.71
CA HIS A 77 1.28 -22.42 11.81
C HIS A 77 1.49 -21.04 11.19
N LYS A 78 2.74 -20.58 11.22
CA LYS A 78 3.13 -19.27 10.71
C LYS A 78 4.06 -19.40 9.51
N GLU A 79 3.78 -18.60 8.49
CA GLU A 79 4.67 -18.36 7.36
C GLU A 79 5.04 -16.89 7.37
N THR A 80 6.33 -16.57 7.18
CA THR A 80 6.84 -15.20 7.32
C THR A 80 7.67 -14.82 6.12
N GLU A 81 7.37 -13.68 5.52
CA GLU A 81 8.14 -13.08 4.44
C GLU A 81 9.10 -12.02 5.00
N PHE A 82 10.27 -11.95 4.38
CA PHE A 82 11.37 -11.08 4.82
C PHE A 82 11.89 -10.24 3.67
N SER A 83 12.27 -9.01 3.97
CA SER A 83 13.05 -8.13 3.11
C SER A 83 14.54 -8.37 3.30
N ASP A 84 15.30 -8.05 2.26
CA ASP A 84 16.77 -8.08 2.27
C ASP A 84 17.39 -6.75 2.76
N GLU A 85 18.62 -6.44 2.36
CA GLU A 85 19.35 -5.24 2.81
C GLU A 85 19.16 -4.05 1.86
N ASP A 86 18.63 -4.30 0.65
CA ASP A 86 18.42 -3.28 -0.37
C ASP A 86 17.10 -2.52 -0.07
N CYS A 87 17.19 -1.26 0.35
CA CYS A 87 16.04 -0.44 0.64
C CYS A 87 16.19 0.98 0.09
N ILE A 88 15.12 1.75 0.11
CA ILE A 88 15.19 3.16 -0.27
C ILE A 88 15.50 4.04 0.95
N ASP A 89 16.41 5.01 0.75
CA ASP A 89 16.83 5.97 1.76
C ASP A 89 16.21 7.36 1.48
N LYS A 90 14.91 7.39 1.23
CA LYS A 90 14.16 8.63 0.96
C LYS A 90 12.81 8.57 1.67
N PRO A 91 12.26 9.73 2.08
CA PRO A 91 10.96 9.75 2.75
C PRO A 91 9.85 9.18 1.87
N ILE A 92 8.95 8.42 2.50
CA ILE A 92 7.79 7.80 1.87
C ILE A 92 6.51 8.33 2.50
N ALA A 93 5.53 8.69 1.69
CA ALA A 93 4.14 8.86 2.10
C ALA A 93 3.27 7.81 1.39
N VAL A 94 2.28 7.25 2.10
CA VAL A 94 1.29 6.34 1.50
C VAL A 94 -0.08 6.95 1.69
N LEU A 95 -0.79 7.17 0.57
CA LEU A 95 -2.17 7.65 0.60
C LEU A 95 -3.13 6.48 0.69
N THR A 96 -4.05 6.52 1.67
CA THR A 96 -5.04 5.49 1.93
C THR A 96 -6.44 6.05 2.09
N ASN A 97 -7.44 5.21 1.82
CA ASN A 97 -8.85 5.49 2.14
C ASN A 97 -9.62 4.21 2.51
N GLY A 98 -10.91 4.32 2.79
CA GLY A 98 -11.77 3.21 3.19
C GLY A 98 -11.89 2.08 2.16
N ASN A 99 -11.47 2.27 0.92
CA ASN A 99 -11.44 1.26 -0.13
C ASN A 99 -10.05 0.61 -0.29
N SER A 100 -9.01 1.12 0.42
CA SER A 100 -7.70 0.46 0.51
C SER A 100 -7.82 -0.81 1.34
N ALA A 101 -7.62 -1.98 0.73
CA ALA A 101 -7.89 -3.26 1.38
C ALA A 101 -6.85 -4.34 1.07
N SER A 102 -6.72 -5.35 1.95
CA SER A 102 -5.91 -6.56 1.73
C SER A 102 -4.43 -6.24 1.45
N ALA A 103 -3.89 -6.52 0.24
CA ALA A 103 -2.50 -6.21 -0.11
C ALA A 103 -2.14 -4.73 0.09
N SER A 104 -3.09 -3.80 -0.14
CA SER A 104 -2.87 -2.37 0.14
C SER A 104 -2.65 -2.10 1.63
N GLU A 105 -3.28 -2.90 2.50
CA GLU A 105 -3.12 -2.78 3.95
C GLU A 105 -1.82 -3.44 4.44
N ILE A 106 -1.37 -4.52 3.77
CA ILE A 106 -0.03 -5.08 3.99
C ILE A 106 1.01 -4.01 3.63
N PHE A 107 0.86 -3.36 2.46
CA PHE A 107 1.76 -2.32 1.98
C PHE A 107 1.85 -1.14 2.96
N ALA A 108 0.72 -0.57 3.33
CA ALA A 108 0.66 0.56 4.26
C ALA A 108 1.14 0.17 5.68
N GLY A 109 0.68 -0.98 6.18
CA GLY A 109 0.99 -1.45 7.53
C GLY A 109 2.46 -1.78 7.73
N ALA A 110 3.13 -2.34 6.72
CA ALA A 110 4.56 -2.63 6.79
C ALA A 110 5.40 -1.33 6.81
N ILE A 111 5.11 -0.38 5.92
CA ILE A 111 5.78 0.93 5.89
C ILE A 111 5.58 1.68 7.22
N GLN A 112 4.36 1.63 7.79
CA GLN A 112 4.05 2.25 9.07
C GLN A 112 4.82 1.60 10.22
N ASP A 113 4.84 0.27 10.30
CA ASP A 113 5.49 -0.48 11.38
C ASP A 113 7.01 -0.28 11.41
N TYR A 114 7.64 -0.12 10.24
CA TYR A 114 9.07 0.22 10.14
C TYR A 114 9.36 1.70 10.42
N GLY A 115 8.35 2.57 10.34
CA GLY A 115 8.54 4.01 10.44
C GLY A 115 9.33 4.62 9.26
N THR A 116 9.44 3.89 8.14
CA THR A 116 10.12 4.36 6.92
C THR A 116 9.29 5.37 6.14
N GLY A 117 8.00 5.49 6.46
CA GLY A 117 7.09 6.45 5.84
C GLY A 117 5.92 6.81 6.73
N LYS A 118 5.05 7.70 6.24
CA LYS A 118 3.80 8.11 6.90
C LYS A 118 2.59 7.68 6.07
N ILE A 119 1.59 7.16 6.76
CA ILE A 119 0.30 6.86 6.17
C ILE A 119 -0.58 8.09 6.33
N ILE A 120 -1.11 8.58 5.22
CA ILE A 120 -1.87 9.84 5.16
C ILE A 120 -3.21 9.57 4.45
N GLY A 121 -4.30 10.08 5.00
CA GLY A 121 -5.63 9.91 4.44
C GLY A 121 -6.63 9.44 5.47
N THR A 122 -7.44 8.45 5.15
CA THR A 122 -8.45 7.91 6.06
C THR A 122 -8.23 6.42 6.35
N GLN A 123 -8.95 5.91 7.37
CA GLN A 123 -8.91 4.51 7.82
C GLN A 123 -9.10 3.55 6.64
N THR A 124 -8.31 2.48 6.59
CA THR A 124 -8.45 1.44 5.57
C THR A 124 -9.56 0.46 5.89
N TYR A 125 -9.86 -0.44 4.96
CA TYR A 125 -11.03 -1.32 5.00
C TYR A 125 -11.02 -2.35 6.15
N GLY A 126 -9.87 -2.91 6.50
CA GLY A 126 -9.76 -3.96 7.53
C GLY A 126 -9.94 -5.39 7.00
N LYS A 127 -9.35 -5.75 5.86
CA LYS A 127 -9.36 -7.11 5.32
C LYS A 127 -8.04 -7.83 5.61
N GLY A 128 -7.88 -8.36 6.82
CA GLY A 128 -6.68 -9.06 7.29
C GLY A 128 -6.73 -10.59 7.16
N ILE A 129 -7.30 -11.12 6.05
CA ILE A 129 -7.45 -12.56 5.81
C ILE A 129 -6.91 -12.99 4.46
N VAL A 130 -6.33 -14.19 4.43
CA VAL A 130 -5.87 -14.87 3.21
C VAL A 130 -6.95 -15.84 2.75
N GLN A 131 -7.29 -15.80 1.47
CA GLN A 131 -8.28 -16.68 0.86
C GLN A 131 -7.65 -17.50 -0.27
N SER A 132 -7.87 -18.82 -0.25
CA SER A 132 -7.46 -19.73 -1.30
C SER A 132 -8.66 -20.18 -2.13
N ILE A 133 -8.43 -20.32 -3.43
CA ILE A 133 -9.41 -20.90 -4.37
C ILE A 133 -9.04 -22.36 -4.57
N ILE A 134 -9.93 -23.27 -4.18
CA ILE A 134 -9.73 -24.71 -4.24
C ILE A 134 -10.62 -25.27 -5.35
N PRO A 135 -10.06 -25.73 -6.49
CA PRO A 135 -10.82 -26.38 -7.57
C PRO A 135 -11.46 -27.69 -7.09
N LEU A 136 -12.72 -27.96 -7.46
CA LEU A 136 -13.44 -29.19 -7.11
C LEU A 136 -13.38 -30.26 -8.21
N GLY A 137 -12.70 -30.00 -9.34
CA GLY A 137 -12.47 -30.98 -10.40
C GLY A 137 -13.61 -31.09 -11.44
N ASP A 138 -14.73 -30.44 -11.24
CA ASP A 138 -15.89 -30.38 -12.15
C ASP A 138 -16.03 -29.03 -12.89
N GLY A 139 -15.01 -28.17 -12.80
CA GLY A 139 -15.00 -26.81 -13.32
C GLY A 139 -15.50 -25.76 -12.30
N THR A 140 -15.94 -26.19 -11.12
CA THR A 140 -16.29 -25.31 -10.00
C THR A 140 -15.13 -25.16 -9.01
N ALA A 141 -15.18 -24.16 -8.14
CA ALA A 141 -14.19 -23.95 -7.09
C ALA A 141 -14.84 -23.39 -5.82
N VAL A 142 -14.20 -23.61 -4.68
CA VAL A 142 -14.57 -23.00 -3.39
C VAL A 142 -13.49 -22.00 -2.99
N LYS A 143 -13.91 -20.80 -2.60
CA LYS A 143 -13.05 -19.78 -2.02
C LYS A 143 -13.15 -19.85 -0.49
N LEU A 144 -12.06 -20.21 0.17
CA LEU A 144 -12.01 -20.40 1.62
C LEU A 144 -10.98 -19.46 2.25
N THR A 145 -11.33 -18.91 3.42
CA THR A 145 -10.35 -18.26 4.30
C THR A 145 -9.48 -19.35 4.94
N VAL A 146 -8.17 -19.26 4.73
CA VAL A 146 -7.19 -20.26 5.20
C VAL A 146 -6.27 -19.73 6.29
N SER A 147 -5.99 -18.41 6.30
CA SER A 147 -5.09 -17.78 7.28
C SER A 147 -5.51 -16.33 7.53
N SER A 148 -5.03 -15.77 8.62
CA SER A 148 -4.98 -14.32 8.85
C SER A 148 -3.57 -13.82 8.59
N TYR A 149 -3.42 -12.58 8.15
CA TYR A 149 -2.11 -11.97 8.05
C TYR A 149 -1.93 -10.84 9.08
N PHE A 150 -0.67 -10.61 9.42
CA PHE A 150 -0.24 -9.70 10.47
C PHE A 150 0.89 -8.82 9.94
N THR A 151 0.89 -7.56 10.36
CA THR A 151 1.97 -6.64 10.06
C THR A 151 3.29 -7.06 10.71
N PRO A 152 4.45 -6.47 10.36
CA PRO A 152 5.75 -6.78 10.97
C PRO A 152 5.72 -6.80 12.51
N ASN A 153 5.02 -5.85 13.13
CA ASN A 153 4.88 -5.74 14.59
C ASN A 153 3.78 -6.63 15.19
N GLY A 154 3.13 -7.47 14.37
CA GLY A 154 2.14 -8.45 14.85
C GLY A 154 0.73 -7.90 15.02
N ARG A 155 0.40 -6.77 14.40
CA ARG A 155 -0.98 -6.27 14.40
C ARG A 155 -1.82 -7.09 13.43
N ASN A 156 -2.93 -7.63 13.91
CA ASN A 156 -3.98 -8.17 13.04
C ASN A 156 -4.89 -7.02 12.63
N ILE A 157 -4.96 -6.75 11.34
CA ILE A 157 -5.76 -5.64 10.80
C ILE A 157 -7.19 -6.04 10.43
N HIS A 158 -7.57 -7.31 10.61
CA HIS A 158 -8.90 -7.80 10.25
C HIS A 158 -9.98 -7.15 11.13
N GLY A 159 -10.91 -6.45 10.48
CA GLY A 159 -11.99 -5.71 11.14
C GLY A 159 -11.59 -4.31 11.66
N GLU A 160 -10.29 -4.02 11.74
CA GLU A 160 -9.77 -2.75 12.25
C GLU A 160 -9.15 -1.86 11.17
N GLY A 161 -8.42 -2.46 10.22
CA GLY A 161 -7.68 -1.73 9.20
C GLY A 161 -6.43 -1.04 9.72
N ILE A 162 -5.83 -0.20 8.88
CA ILE A 162 -4.69 0.66 9.21
C ILE A 162 -5.22 2.07 9.48
N THR A 163 -4.96 2.56 10.67
CA THR A 163 -5.22 3.96 11.04
C THR A 163 -4.08 4.83 10.50
N PRO A 164 -4.37 5.86 9.71
CA PRO A 164 -3.33 6.76 9.20
C PRO A 164 -2.56 7.47 10.33
N ASP A 165 -1.28 7.77 10.08
CA ASP A 165 -0.49 8.63 10.96
C ASP A 165 -0.98 10.09 10.91
N VAL A 166 -1.48 10.50 9.75
CA VAL A 166 -2.04 11.83 9.52
C VAL A 166 -3.42 11.67 8.89
N VAL A 167 -4.45 11.89 9.69
CA VAL A 167 -5.84 11.81 9.22
C VAL A 167 -6.19 13.08 8.44
N VAL A 168 -6.51 12.91 7.16
CA VAL A 168 -6.92 14.00 6.27
C VAL A 168 -8.13 13.55 5.47
N GLU A 169 -9.24 14.26 5.62
CA GLU A 169 -10.44 14.04 4.82
C GLU A 169 -10.36 14.78 3.50
N LEU A 170 -10.96 14.20 2.45
CA LEU A 170 -11.18 14.91 1.19
C LEU A 170 -12.40 15.84 1.33
N PRO A 171 -12.43 16.96 0.59
CA PRO A 171 -13.60 17.84 0.56
C PRO A 171 -14.84 17.08 0.07
N GLN A 172 -16.02 17.48 0.57
CA GLN A 172 -17.30 16.81 0.22
C GLN A 172 -18.07 17.55 -0.87
N GLU A 173 -17.61 18.71 -1.28
CA GLU A 173 -18.22 19.54 -2.30
C GLU A 173 -18.15 18.87 -3.67
N GLU A 174 -19.28 18.80 -4.39
CA GLU A 174 -19.36 18.16 -5.72
C GLU A 174 -18.39 18.79 -6.73
N GLU A 175 -18.12 20.07 -6.62
CA GLU A 175 -17.19 20.80 -7.50
C GLU A 175 -15.73 20.33 -7.39
N ALA A 176 -15.38 19.68 -6.26
CA ALA A 176 -14.06 19.10 -6.06
C ALA A 176 -13.83 17.81 -6.85
N TYR A 177 -14.87 17.25 -7.47
CA TYR A 177 -14.79 15.97 -8.15
C TYR A 177 -15.07 16.10 -9.64
N ASP A 178 -14.47 15.18 -10.41
CA ASP A 178 -14.80 14.94 -11.81
C ASP A 178 -14.98 13.42 -12.01
N ASN A 179 -16.16 13.02 -12.49
CA ASN A 179 -16.54 11.61 -12.68
C ASN A 179 -16.28 10.72 -11.43
N GLY A 180 -16.44 11.28 -10.24
CA GLY A 180 -16.22 10.59 -8.95
C GLY A 180 -14.77 10.58 -8.48
N TYR A 181 -13.82 11.16 -9.22
CA TYR A 181 -12.43 11.29 -8.83
C TYR A 181 -12.14 12.71 -8.33
N ILE A 182 -11.36 12.80 -7.24
CA ILE A 182 -10.92 14.11 -6.72
C ILE A 182 -10.04 14.82 -7.75
N LYS A 183 -10.35 16.10 -8.03
CA LYS A 183 -9.48 16.93 -8.85
C LYS A 183 -8.23 17.31 -8.07
N ARG A 184 -7.11 17.39 -8.76
CA ARG A 184 -5.80 17.62 -8.13
C ARG A 184 -5.75 18.87 -7.25
N GLU A 185 -6.36 19.95 -7.69
CA GLU A 185 -6.41 21.23 -6.97
C GLU A 185 -7.21 21.17 -5.65
N TYR A 186 -8.01 20.12 -5.44
CA TYR A 186 -8.79 19.89 -4.22
C TYR A 186 -8.29 18.69 -3.41
N ASP A 187 -7.21 18.02 -3.85
CA ASP A 187 -6.68 16.82 -3.17
C ASP A 187 -5.85 17.19 -1.93
N THR A 188 -6.56 17.45 -0.82
CA THR A 188 -5.96 17.80 0.48
C THR A 188 -5.06 16.70 1.02
N GLN A 189 -5.30 15.42 0.68
CA GLN A 189 -4.47 14.29 1.10
C GLN A 189 -3.14 14.30 0.35
N LEU A 190 -3.17 14.52 -0.96
CA LEU A 190 -1.97 14.66 -1.77
C LEU A 190 -1.14 15.87 -1.33
N GLU A 191 -1.79 17.01 -1.07
CA GLU A 191 -1.12 18.21 -0.54
C GLU A 191 -0.41 17.92 0.79
N ALA A 192 -1.08 17.21 1.72
CA ALA A 192 -0.48 16.83 3.00
C ALA A 192 0.72 15.89 2.82
N ALA A 193 0.64 14.95 1.88
CA ALA A 193 1.75 14.04 1.57
C ALA A 193 2.95 14.80 0.98
N MET A 194 2.71 15.75 0.06
CA MET A 194 3.77 16.60 -0.50
C MET A 194 4.46 17.44 0.58
N LYS A 195 3.68 18.06 1.48
CA LYS A 195 4.23 18.81 2.63
C LYS A 195 5.11 17.95 3.51
N TYR A 196 4.63 16.75 3.84
CA TYR A 196 5.43 15.79 4.64
C TYR A 196 6.77 15.45 3.96
N ILE A 197 6.76 15.12 2.65
CA ILE A 197 7.99 14.81 1.90
C ILE A 197 8.97 15.98 1.88
N LEU A 198 8.46 17.21 1.80
CA LEU A 198 9.28 18.44 1.78
C LEU A 198 9.70 18.93 3.17
N GLY A 199 9.29 18.26 4.25
CA GLY A 199 9.62 18.64 5.62
C GLY A 199 8.91 19.92 6.10
N GLN A 200 7.70 20.17 5.62
CA GLN A 200 6.90 21.38 5.91
C GLN A 200 5.76 21.09 6.89
#